data_5cb2e73e04bbd75e55ef624089e22ea9
#
_entry.id   5cb2e73e04bbd75e55ef624089e22ea9
#
_cell.length_a   1.000
_cell.length_b   1.000
_cell.length_c   1.000
_cell.angle_alpha   90.00
_cell.angle_beta   90.00
_cell.angle_gamma   90.00
#
_symmetry.space_group_name_H-M   'P 1'
#
loop_
_entity.id
_entity.type
_entity.pdbx_description
1 polymer ?
#
loop_
_entity_poly.entity_id
_entity_poly.type
_entity_poly.pdbx_seq_one_letter_code
_entity_poly.pdbx_strand_id
1 'polypeptide(L)'
;MKKRLIPLMLTALALGAEAQQQTFTVSVSNPLATVRTDQPVVISLAPYGDIRSALVTTNGQEIPCQLDDLDQDETFDELCFLADLEGKETKPYEVTLLSKGEPRSYPARVYADMLLRNDKVKVKNKHNNFIESITARGDCADSYHIQHHHGVDFESELNGIRIYFDKRQTLDLYGKFQKRLELEATQFYTSKEQKAEGYGDDVLWVGNTFGLGAFRGWDGQQPTMIDPVRSRTQRIISYGPLRTIVELFDRGWQGVNMTIRYTQYAGHRDTDVDVYFNKNVSDRLFSTGIINVKGSEEFSDKKGLRACWGTDYPSSDTINWKRETVGLAVCIPQKYIKSEEPANKDNYAFVVVTDNNHLNYKVTYTSDNETFGYHSAKEWFEFLKEWKQEVLKPILVRY
;
A
#
# COMPACT_ATOMS: atom_id res chain seq x y z
N MET A 1 69.92 44.22 -15.47
CA MET A 1 69.02 43.20 -16.12
C MET A 1 67.78 43.02 -15.25
N LYS A 2 66.66 43.61 -15.67
CA LYS A 2 65.38 43.51 -14.96
C LYS A 2 64.60 42.38 -15.59
N LYS A 3 64.38 41.27 -14.85
CA LYS A 3 63.46 40.15 -15.27
C LYS A 3 62.03 40.61 -15.08
N ARG A 4 61.24 40.64 -16.16
CA ARG A 4 59.79 40.82 -16.15
C ARG A 4 59.18 39.46 -15.92
N LEU A 5 58.44 39.31 -14.83
CA LEU A 5 57.47 38.18 -14.62
C LEU A 5 56.18 38.49 -15.39
N ILE A 6 55.81 37.62 -16.27
CA ILE A 6 54.47 37.58 -16.92
C ILE A 6 53.56 36.77 -16.04
N PRO A 7 52.43 37.31 -15.54
CA PRO A 7 51.45 36.46 -14.84
C PRO A 7 50.67 35.61 -15.84
N LEU A 8 50.76 34.30 -15.69
CA LEU A 8 49.92 33.33 -16.39
C LEU A 8 48.50 33.39 -15.79
N MET A 9 47.54 33.97 -16.52
CA MET A 9 46.13 33.99 -16.15
C MET A 9 45.57 32.61 -16.48
N LEU A 10 45.35 31.78 -15.47
CA LEU A 10 44.55 30.54 -15.58
C LEU A 10 43.07 30.95 -15.66
N THR A 11 42.52 30.96 -16.85
CA THR A 11 41.03 30.97 -17.04
C THR A 11 40.52 29.61 -16.70
N ALA A 12 39.93 29.45 -15.52
CA ALA A 12 39.09 28.29 -15.19
C ALA A 12 37.81 28.39 -16.02
N LEU A 13 37.73 27.60 -17.07
CA LEU A 13 36.46 27.31 -17.73
C LEU A 13 35.60 26.50 -16.73
N ALA A 14 34.66 27.18 -16.08
CA ALA A 14 33.56 26.50 -15.42
C ALA A 14 32.68 25.88 -16.51
N LEU A 15 32.91 24.61 -16.82
CA LEU A 15 31.94 23.80 -17.53
C LEU A 15 30.70 23.71 -16.64
N GLY A 16 29.75 24.60 -16.85
CA GLY A 16 28.41 24.45 -16.31
C GLY A 16 27.83 23.20 -16.93
N ALA A 17 27.68 22.12 -16.14
CA ALA A 17 26.91 20.96 -16.58
C ALA A 17 25.50 21.46 -16.90
N GLU A 18 25.15 21.52 -18.19
CA GLU A 18 23.78 21.78 -18.61
C GLU A 18 22.85 20.69 -17.98
N ALA A 19 21.68 21.12 -17.56
CA ALA A 19 20.68 20.17 -17.06
C ALA A 19 20.34 19.20 -18.18
N GLN A 20 20.65 17.93 -18.00
CA GLN A 20 20.27 16.91 -18.97
C GLN A 20 18.76 16.73 -18.89
N GLN A 21 18.07 17.02 -19.99
CA GLN A 21 16.65 16.80 -20.15
C GLN A 21 16.44 15.62 -21.08
N GLN A 22 15.56 14.69 -20.69
CA GLN A 22 15.16 13.56 -21.51
C GLN A 22 13.64 13.58 -21.64
N THR A 23 13.13 13.57 -22.87
CA THR A 23 11.69 13.56 -23.14
C THR A 23 11.34 12.37 -24.02
N PHE A 24 10.29 11.66 -23.65
CA PHE A 24 9.78 10.50 -24.40
C PHE A 24 8.28 10.36 -24.24
N THR A 25 7.66 9.59 -25.13
CA THR A 25 6.22 9.31 -25.09
C THR A 25 5.96 7.95 -24.47
N VAL A 26 5.03 7.92 -23.52
CA VAL A 26 4.48 6.68 -22.91
C VAL A 26 3.09 6.45 -23.47
N SER A 27 2.86 5.32 -24.10
CA SER A 27 1.55 4.90 -24.58
C SER A 27 0.90 3.99 -23.55
N VAL A 28 -0.25 4.39 -23.02
CA VAL A 28 -1.01 3.64 -22.01
C VAL A 28 -2.31 3.14 -22.63
N SER A 29 -2.53 1.83 -22.60
CA SER A 29 -3.69 1.20 -23.24
C SER A 29 -4.58 0.49 -22.23
N ASN A 30 -5.89 0.71 -22.31
CA ASN A 30 -6.90 -0.02 -21.57
C ASN A 30 -7.37 -1.24 -22.37
N PRO A 31 -7.07 -2.49 -21.94
CA PRO A 31 -7.49 -3.68 -22.67
C PRO A 31 -8.98 -4.04 -22.44
N LEU A 32 -9.68 -3.39 -21.50
CA LEU A 32 -11.09 -3.62 -21.20
C LEU A 32 -12.00 -2.68 -22.00
N ALA A 33 -13.29 -2.99 -22.09
CA ALA A 33 -14.29 -2.15 -22.72
C ALA A 33 -14.91 -1.11 -21.73
N THR A 34 -14.64 -1.25 -20.45
CA THR A 34 -15.08 -0.34 -19.39
C THR A 34 -14.09 0.81 -19.23
N VAL A 35 -14.58 1.97 -18.79
CA VAL A 35 -13.74 3.12 -18.41
C VAL A 35 -12.90 2.74 -17.19
N ARG A 36 -11.66 3.19 -17.14
CA ARG A 36 -10.76 3.01 -16.00
C ARG A 36 -10.15 4.35 -15.62
N THR A 37 -10.42 4.78 -14.40
CA THR A 37 -9.88 6.03 -13.84
C THR A 37 -8.73 5.76 -12.90
N ASP A 38 -7.86 6.76 -12.72
CA ASP A 38 -6.74 6.74 -11.78
C ASP A 38 -5.80 5.53 -11.93
N GLN A 39 -5.63 4.99 -13.15
CA GLN A 39 -4.84 3.78 -13.36
C GLN A 39 -3.34 4.06 -13.17
N PRO A 40 -2.65 3.36 -12.26
CA PRO A 40 -1.26 3.65 -11.96
C PRO A 40 -0.33 3.24 -13.11
N VAL A 41 0.46 4.21 -13.56
CA VAL A 41 1.58 4.03 -14.50
C VAL A 41 2.86 4.26 -13.72
N VAL A 42 3.69 3.22 -13.64
CA VAL A 42 4.98 3.26 -12.94
C VAL A 42 6.11 3.01 -13.95
N ILE A 43 7.09 3.90 -13.95
CA ILE A 43 8.24 3.87 -14.87
C ILE A 43 9.51 3.79 -14.03
N SER A 44 10.31 2.75 -14.26
CA SER A 44 11.64 2.66 -13.64
C SER A 44 12.58 3.75 -14.20
N LEU A 45 13.26 4.43 -13.31
CA LEU A 45 14.21 5.49 -13.64
C LEU A 45 15.64 4.97 -13.83
N ALA A 46 15.91 3.71 -13.51
CA ALA A 46 17.25 3.11 -13.63
C ALA A 46 17.95 3.33 -14.98
N PRO A 47 17.27 3.37 -16.16
CA PRO A 47 17.93 3.64 -17.44
C PRO A 47 18.32 5.11 -17.67
N TYR A 48 17.81 6.05 -16.85
CA TYR A 48 17.86 7.48 -17.15
C TYR A 48 18.88 8.27 -16.32
N GLY A 49 19.57 7.61 -15.38
CA GLY A 49 20.56 8.21 -14.50
C GLY A 49 19.93 8.97 -13.32
N ASP A 50 20.65 9.91 -12.74
CA ASP A 50 20.21 10.69 -11.58
C ASP A 50 19.14 11.72 -11.98
N ILE A 51 17.87 11.36 -11.78
CA ILE A 51 16.70 12.21 -12.03
C ILE A 51 16.35 12.96 -10.74
N ARG A 52 16.12 14.28 -10.85
CA ARG A 52 15.78 15.15 -9.72
C ARG A 52 14.37 15.72 -9.81
N SER A 53 13.82 15.85 -11.00
CA SER A 53 12.43 16.26 -11.19
C SER A 53 11.84 15.67 -12.46
N ALA A 54 10.51 15.65 -12.53
CA ALA A 54 9.78 15.12 -13.68
C ALA A 54 8.55 15.99 -14.00
N LEU A 55 8.13 15.94 -15.25
CA LEU A 55 6.90 16.54 -15.74
C LEU A 55 6.20 15.51 -16.62
N VAL A 56 4.92 15.30 -16.38
CA VAL A 56 4.06 14.45 -17.21
C VAL A 56 2.94 15.29 -17.81
N THR A 57 2.75 15.19 -19.12
CA THR A 57 1.67 15.89 -19.82
C THR A 57 0.86 14.94 -20.71
N THR A 58 -0.41 15.26 -20.91
CA THR A 58 -1.26 14.63 -21.91
C THR A 58 -2.13 15.69 -22.58
N ASN A 59 -2.20 15.69 -23.91
CA ASN A 59 -2.88 16.73 -24.70
C ASN A 59 -2.42 18.17 -24.34
N GLY A 60 -1.13 18.34 -24.00
CA GLY A 60 -0.55 19.62 -23.61
C GLY A 60 -0.91 20.10 -22.20
N GLN A 61 -1.63 19.30 -21.42
CA GLN A 61 -1.96 19.59 -20.02
C GLN A 61 -1.08 18.79 -19.08
N GLU A 62 -0.52 19.46 -18.07
CA GLU A 62 0.21 18.81 -16.99
C GLU A 62 -0.71 17.97 -16.13
N ILE A 63 -0.25 16.78 -15.76
CA ILE A 63 -0.91 15.90 -14.79
C ILE A 63 0.02 15.64 -13.61
N PRO A 64 -0.52 15.39 -12.41
CA PRO A 64 0.28 15.07 -11.24
C PRO A 64 1.16 13.84 -11.46
N CYS A 65 2.39 13.90 -10.98
CA CYS A 65 3.32 12.77 -10.95
C CYS A 65 4.10 12.77 -9.64
N GLN A 66 4.72 11.64 -9.33
CA GLN A 66 5.43 11.39 -8.08
C GLN A 66 6.72 10.65 -8.40
N LEU A 67 7.81 11.06 -7.76
CA LEU A 67 9.10 10.38 -7.78
C LEU A 67 9.29 9.68 -6.44
N ASP A 68 9.69 8.42 -6.48
CA ASP A 68 9.92 7.60 -5.28
C ASP A 68 11.35 7.07 -5.26
N ASP A 69 12.00 7.21 -4.10
CA ASP A 69 13.26 6.60 -3.71
C ASP A 69 12.92 5.35 -2.88
N LEU A 70 13.04 4.18 -3.49
CA LEU A 70 12.53 2.92 -2.90
C LEU A 70 13.51 2.29 -1.91
N ASP A 71 14.79 2.60 -2.00
CA ASP A 71 15.83 2.06 -1.12
C ASP A 71 16.42 3.08 -0.14
N GLN A 72 15.97 4.35 -0.27
CA GLN A 72 16.34 5.48 0.59
C GLN A 72 17.83 5.86 0.47
N ASP A 73 18.35 5.83 -0.77
CA ASP A 73 19.73 6.23 -1.10
C ASP A 73 19.86 7.66 -1.64
N GLU A 74 18.78 8.48 -1.57
CA GLU A 74 18.67 9.86 -2.08
C GLU A 74 18.62 9.91 -3.62
N THR A 75 18.37 8.79 -4.29
CA THR A 75 18.19 8.70 -5.75
C THR A 75 16.80 8.15 -6.06
N PHE A 76 16.07 8.83 -6.94
CA PHE A 76 14.74 8.35 -7.30
C PHE A 76 14.79 7.12 -8.23
N ASP A 77 14.08 6.06 -7.85
CA ASP A 77 14.00 4.80 -8.57
C ASP A 77 12.85 4.74 -9.57
N GLU A 78 11.73 5.38 -9.22
CA GLU A 78 10.50 5.27 -9.97
C GLU A 78 9.78 6.62 -10.13
N LEU A 79 9.15 6.78 -11.30
CA LEU A 79 8.16 7.82 -11.57
C LEU A 79 6.77 7.16 -11.62
N CYS A 80 5.83 7.71 -10.84
CA CYS A 80 4.43 7.29 -10.85
C CYS A 80 3.53 8.43 -11.32
N PHE A 81 2.55 8.13 -12.17
CA PHE A 81 1.42 9.00 -12.48
C PHE A 81 0.14 8.18 -12.69
N LEU A 82 -1.01 8.82 -12.69
CA LEU A 82 -2.30 8.17 -12.83
C LEU A 82 -2.94 8.50 -14.19
N ALA A 83 -3.45 7.48 -14.87
CA ALA A 83 -4.03 7.59 -16.20
C ALA A 83 -5.53 7.33 -16.18
N ASP A 84 -6.31 8.22 -16.80
CA ASP A 84 -7.72 8.00 -17.08
C ASP A 84 -7.88 7.55 -18.53
N LEU A 85 -8.56 6.42 -18.74
CA LEU A 85 -8.68 5.75 -20.03
C LEU A 85 -10.12 5.33 -20.29
N GLU A 86 -10.63 5.69 -21.45
CA GLU A 86 -11.87 5.11 -21.97
C GLU A 86 -11.71 3.62 -22.30
N GLY A 87 -12.84 2.93 -22.50
CA GLY A 87 -12.81 1.52 -22.90
C GLY A 87 -12.09 1.32 -24.23
N LYS A 88 -11.07 0.43 -24.25
CA LYS A 88 -10.24 0.15 -25.43
C LYS A 88 -9.37 1.32 -25.92
N GLU A 89 -9.26 2.38 -25.14
CA GLU A 89 -8.42 3.53 -25.48
C GLU A 89 -6.94 3.20 -25.36
N THR A 90 -6.14 3.82 -26.22
CA THR A 90 -4.69 3.99 -26.09
C THR A 90 -4.40 5.48 -26.08
N LYS A 91 -3.86 6.00 -24.96
CA LYS A 91 -3.61 7.41 -24.74
C LYS A 91 -2.12 7.69 -24.58
N PRO A 92 -1.57 8.71 -25.28
CA PRO A 92 -0.19 9.09 -25.14
C PRO A 92 0.00 10.06 -23.96
N TYR A 93 1.10 9.87 -23.26
CA TYR A 93 1.62 10.76 -22.22
C TYR A 93 3.05 11.16 -22.59
N GLU A 94 3.36 12.43 -22.52
CA GLU A 94 4.73 12.91 -22.68
C GLU A 94 5.37 13.01 -21.30
N VAL A 95 6.50 12.36 -21.13
CA VAL A 95 7.28 12.35 -19.88
C VAL A 95 8.57 13.10 -20.15
N THR A 96 8.85 14.13 -19.34
CA THR A 96 10.10 14.86 -19.33
C THR A 96 10.81 14.63 -18.00
N LEU A 97 12.00 14.06 -18.04
CA LEU A 97 12.88 13.83 -16.89
C LEU A 97 14.02 14.87 -16.88
N LEU A 98 14.35 15.38 -15.70
CA LEU A 98 15.32 16.42 -15.49
C LEU A 98 16.35 15.99 -14.43
N SER A 99 17.64 16.17 -14.70
CA SER A 99 18.74 15.90 -13.78
C SER A 99 18.98 17.02 -12.75
N LYS A 100 18.16 18.07 -12.75
CA LYS A 100 18.21 19.21 -11.83
C LYS A 100 16.80 19.66 -11.44
N GLY A 101 16.71 20.43 -10.36
CA GLY A 101 15.47 20.96 -9.81
C GLY A 101 14.95 20.11 -8.67
N GLU A 102 13.77 20.48 -8.18
CA GLU A 102 13.06 19.78 -7.12
C GLU A 102 11.82 19.08 -7.72
N PRO A 103 11.35 17.97 -7.13
CA PRO A 103 10.08 17.37 -7.50
C PRO A 103 8.95 18.38 -7.42
N ARG A 104 8.00 18.29 -8.34
CA ARG A 104 6.80 19.14 -8.32
C ARG A 104 5.90 18.72 -7.17
N SER A 105 5.28 19.71 -6.54
CA SER A 105 4.31 19.47 -5.45
C SER A 105 2.89 19.49 -6.00
N TYR A 106 2.11 18.48 -5.61
CA TYR A 106 0.69 18.34 -5.95
C TYR A 106 -0.13 18.07 -4.69
N PRO A 107 -1.43 18.38 -4.69
CA PRO A 107 -2.31 18.01 -3.58
C PRO A 107 -2.26 16.51 -3.32
N ALA A 108 -2.09 16.13 -2.06
CA ALA A 108 -2.06 14.73 -1.65
C ALA A 108 -3.45 14.09 -1.80
N ARG A 109 -3.48 12.90 -2.38
CA ARG A 109 -4.66 12.03 -2.53
C ARG A 109 -4.50 10.71 -1.78
N VAL A 110 -3.35 10.53 -1.14
CA VAL A 110 -3.01 9.44 -0.24
C VAL A 110 -2.27 10.01 0.96
N TYR A 111 -2.22 9.25 2.04
CA TYR A 111 -1.50 9.62 3.25
C TYR A 111 -0.96 8.38 3.95
N ALA A 112 0.15 8.51 4.67
CA ALA A 112 0.67 7.48 5.56
C ALA A 112 1.34 8.12 6.78
N ASP A 113 1.21 7.51 7.95
CA ASP A 113 1.98 7.89 9.12
C ASP A 113 2.35 6.71 10.01
N MET A 114 3.23 7.00 10.94
CA MET A 114 3.63 6.12 12.01
C MET A 114 4.00 6.99 13.21
N LEU A 115 3.40 6.71 14.36
CA LEU A 115 3.47 7.57 15.55
C LEU A 115 3.97 6.80 16.77
N LEU A 116 5.01 7.30 17.41
CA LEU A 116 5.37 6.80 18.74
C LEU A 116 4.36 7.28 19.79
N ARG A 117 4.01 6.36 20.66
CA ARG A 117 3.17 6.67 21.82
C ARG A 117 3.82 7.71 22.70
N ASN A 118 3.04 8.71 23.08
CA ASN A 118 3.46 9.77 24.00
C ASN A 118 2.45 9.87 25.15
N ASP A 119 2.80 9.35 26.32
CA ASP A 119 1.93 9.33 27.50
C ASP A 119 1.62 10.71 28.08
N LYS A 120 2.34 11.75 27.66
CA LYS A 120 2.04 13.14 28.02
C LYS A 120 0.86 13.70 27.24
N VAL A 121 0.59 13.17 26.05
CA VAL A 121 -0.56 13.55 25.23
C VAL A 121 -1.78 12.79 25.72
N LYS A 122 -2.82 13.51 26.14
CA LYS A 122 -4.05 12.92 26.69
C LYS A 122 -5.18 12.81 25.68
N VAL A 123 -5.08 13.51 24.58
CA VAL A 123 -6.04 13.44 23.46
C VAL A 123 -5.52 12.44 22.42
N LYS A 124 -6.27 11.39 22.16
CA LYS A 124 -5.84 10.25 21.33
C LYS A 124 -5.34 10.63 19.93
N ASN A 125 -5.98 11.60 19.31
CA ASN A 125 -5.68 12.03 17.94
C ASN A 125 -4.84 13.32 17.88
N LYS A 126 -3.96 13.54 18.87
CA LYS A 126 -3.07 14.72 18.94
C LYS A 126 -1.61 14.34 19.24
N HIS A 127 -1.23 13.09 18.98
CA HIS A 127 0.16 12.66 19.08
C HIS A 127 0.98 13.29 17.94
N ASN A 128 2.25 13.59 18.21
CA ASN A 128 3.12 14.36 17.30
C ASN A 128 4.54 13.79 17.18
N ASN A 129 4.77 12.58 17.68
CA ASN A 129 6.06 11.91 17.57
C ASN A 129 6.07 11.04 16.29
N PHE A 130 6.01 11.68 15.13
CA PHE A 130 6.09 11.01 13.83
C PHE A 130 7.44 10.36 13.62
N ILE A 131 7.45 9.15 13.10
CA ILE A 131 8.65 8.38 12.75
C ILE A 131 8.47 7.75 11.36
N GLU A 132 9.58 7.59 10.63
CA GLU A 132 9.59 6.99 9.30
C GLU A 132 9.90 5.50 9.34
N SER A 133 10.62 5.07 10.38
CA SER A 133 11.01 3.68 10.55
C SER A 133 11.11 3.31 12.02
N ILE A 134 10.75 2.07 12.34
CA ILE A 134 10.94 1.47 13.65
C ILE A 134 11.41 0.03 13.52
N THR A 135 12.43 -0.36 14.29
CA THR A 135 12.93 -1.73 14.36
C THR A 135 12.90 -2.23 15.79
N ALA A 136 12.23 -3.36 16.02
CA ALA A 136 12.22 -4.06 17.30
C ALA A 136 12.94 -5.41 17.18
N ARG A 137 13.55 -5.88 18.29
CA ARG A 137 14.07 -7.26 18.38
C ARG A 137 12.92 -8.25 18.32
N GLY A 138 13.16 -9.42 17.76
CA GLY A 138 12.14 -10.45 17.62
C GLY A 138 11.62 -11.05 18.92
N ASP A 139 12.41 -10.94 20.00
CA ASP A 139 12.03 -11.32 21.37
C ASP A 139 11.33 -10.19 22.15
N CYS A 140 11.09 -9.04 21.51
CA CYS A 140 10.36 -7.93 22.12
C CYS A 140 8.87 -8.27 22.17
N ALA A 141 8.35 -8.50 23.36
CA ALA A 141 6.93 -8.64 23.58
C ALA A 141 6.25 -7.27 23.46
N ASP A 142 5.01 -7.26 22.98
CA ASP A 142 4.15 -6.07 22.94
C ASP A 142 4.75 -4.88 22.16
N SER A 143 5.57 -5.14 21.14
CA SER A 143 6.18 -4.08 20.32
C SER A 143 5.15 -3.12 19.68
N TYR A 144 3.95 -3.59 19.38
CA TYR A 144 2.86 -2.77 18.85
C TYR A 144 2.32 -1.73 19.87
N HIS A 145 2.58 -1.88 21.17
CA HIS A 145 2.21 -0.89 22.19
C HIS A 145 3.15 0.33 22.22
N ILE A 146 4.31 0.26 21.56
CA ILE A 146 5.23 1.39 21.42
C ILE A 146 4.63 2.48 20.54
N GLN A 147 3.81 2.09 19.58
CA GLN A 147 3.16 2.99 18.63
C GLN A 147 1.77 3.42 19.13
N HIS A 148 1.38 4.62 18.75
CA HIS A 148 0.10 5.19 19.17
C HIS A 148 -1.09 4.37 18.70
N HIS A 149 -1.17 4.03 17.42
CA HIS A 149 -2.21 3.20 16.81
C HIS A 149 -1.72 1.81 16.41
N HIS A 150 -0.71 1.29 17.12
CA HIS A 150 -0.23 -0.09 17.07
C HIS A 150 0.58 -0.48 15.84
N GLY A 151 0.85 0.43 14.93
CA GLY A 151 1.64 0.17 13.73
C GLY A 151 1.61 1.35 12.77
N VAL A 152 2.04 1.12 11.54
CA VAL A 152 1.91 2.07 10.44
C VAL A 152 0.46 2.08 9.96
N ASP A 153 -0.05 3.25 9.62
CA ASP A 153 -1.28 3.39 8.87
C ASP A 153 -1.07 4.13 7.55
N PHE A 154 -1.97 3.90 6.62
CA PHE A 154 -1.97 4.53 5.30
C PHE A 154 -3.37 4.50 4.68
N GLU A 155 -3.64 5.46 3.80
CA GLU A 155 -4.95 5.62 3.20
C GLU A 155 -4.90 6.18 1.77
N SER A 156 -5.95 5.88 1.00
CA SER A 156 -6.41 6.69 -0.14
C SER A 156 -7.65 7.49 0.27
N GLU A 157 -8.23 8.25 -0.64
CA GLU A 157 -9.50 8.92 -0.37
C GLU A 157 -10.64 7.93 -0.06
N LEU A 158 -10.50 6.66 -0.48
CA LEU A 158 -11.57 5.65 -0.41
C LEU A 158 -11.50 4.78 0.85
N ASN A 159 -10.32 4.48 1.35
CA ASN A 159 -10.16 3.60 2.51
C ASN A 159 -8.87 3.86 3.28
N GLY A 160 -8.78 3.36 4.51
CA GLY A 160 -7.59 3.44 5.36
C GLY A 160 -7.29 2.11 6.03
N ILE A 161 -6.01 1.79 6.14
CA ILE A 161 -5.51 0.52 6.68
C ILE A 161 -4.44 0.82 7.70
N ARG A 162 -4.42 0.06 8.82
CA ARG A 162 -3.24 -0.01 9.68
C ARG A 162 -2.69 -1.44 9.71
N ILE A 163 -1.39 -1.57 9.99
CA ILE A 163 -0.74 -2.87 10.09
C ILE A 163 -0.11 -2.99 11.47
N TYR A 164 -0.52 -4.01 12.25
CA TYR A 164 0.01 -4.25 13.59
C TYR A 164 1.51 -4.55 13.58
N PHE A 165 2.25 -3.85 14.43
CA PHE A 165 3.70 -4.02 14.59
C PHE A 165 4.04 -5.16 15.56
N ASP A 166 3.62 -6.38 15.23
CA ASP A 166 3.93 -7.60 15.98
C ASP A 166 3.95 -8.83 15.07
N LYS A 167 4.05 -10.01 15.67
CA LYS A 167 4.07 -11.29 14.93
C LYS A 167 2.83 -11.56 14.08
N ARG A 168 1.73 -10.87 14.34
CA ARG A 168 0.48 -11.00 13.59
C ARG A 168 0.58 -10.30 12.25
N GLN A 169 1.18 -9.11 12.20
CA GLN A 169 1.24 -8.23 11.00
C GLN A 169 -0.13 -8.15 10.29
N THR A 170 -1.18 -8.17 11.09
CA THR A 170 -2.55 -8.20 10.58
C THR A 170 -2.93 -6.82 10.10
N LEU A 171 -3.64 -6.76 8.97
CA LEU A 171 -4.22 -5.54 8.42
C LEU A 171 -5.58 -5.30 9.06
N ASP A 172 -5.78 -4.10 9.57
CA ASP A 172 -6.99 -3.61 10.21
C ASP A 172 -7.57 -2.44 9.43
N LEU A 173 -8.87 -2.17 9.57
CA LEU A 173 -9.62 -1.33 8.66
C LEU A 173 -10.17 -0.07 9.33
N TYR A 174 -10.01 1.06 8.67
CA TYR A 174 -10.66 2.31 9.00
C TYR A 174 -11.80 2.60 8.01
N GLY A 175 -13.04 2.45 8.45
CA GLY A 175 -14.22 2.67 7.60
C GLY A 175 -14.56 4.16 7.51
N LYS A 176 -14.67 4.67 6.29
CA LYS A 176 -14.99 6.08 6.01
C LYS A 176 -16.48 6.28 5.73
N PHE A 177 -16.98 7.49 5.92
CA PHE A 177 -18.29 7.92 5.44
C PHE A 177 -18.20 8.64 4.11
N GLN A 178 -17.13 9.41 3.89
CA GLN A 178 -16.94 10.27 2.72
C GLN A 178 -15.60 10.00 2.05
N LYS A 179 -15.50 10.32 0.75
CA LYS A 179 -14.24 10.29 0.01
C LYS A 179 -13.36 11.46 0.44
N ARG A 180 -12.41 11.20 1.33
CA ARG A 180 -11.40 12.17 1.78
C ARG A 180 -10.28 11.46 2.56
N LEU A 181 -9.16 12.16 2.76
CA LEU A 181 -8.13 11.72 3.69
C LEU A 181 -8.58 12.05 5.12
N GLU A 182 -8.38 11.12 6.05
CA GLU A 182 -8.87 11.24 7.43
C GLU A 182 -7.84 10.86 8.49
N LEU A 183 -6.84 10.02 8.17
CA LEU A 183 -5.92 9.45 9.16
C LEU A 183 -5.03 10.51 9.80
N GLU A 184 -4.58 11.53 9.05
CA GLU A 184 -3.85 12.65 9.64
C GLU A 184 -4.62 13.34 10.77
N ALA A 185 -5.92 13.52 10.60
CA ALA A 185 -6.77 14.20 11.58
C ALA A 185 -7.20 13.30 12.74
N THR A 186 -7.44 12.01 12.47
CA THR A 186 -8.01 11.06 13.43
C THR A 186 -6.97 10.20 14.13
N GLN A 187 -5.80 10.01 13.50
CA GLN A 187 -4.76 9.09 13.97
C GLN A 187 -5.36 7.72 14.33
N PHE A 188 -6.24 7.21 13.46
CA PHE A 188 -7.02 5.98 13.59
C PHE A 188 -8.07 5.96 14.72
N TYR A 189 -8.08 6.96 15.61
CA TYR A 189 -8.98 7.02 16.78
C TYR A 189 -9.83 8.28 16.77
N THR A 190 -10.97 8.18 16.11
CA THR A 190 -11.88 9.30 15.87
C THR A 190 -12.53 9.80 17.16
N SER A 191 -12.48 11.11 17.39
CA SER A 191 -13.16 11.76 18.51
C SER A 191 -14.68 11.84 18.29
N LYS A 192 -15.44 12.14 19.35
CA LYS A 192 -16.89 12.32 19.25
C LYS A 192 -17.26 13.50 18.32
N GLU A 193 -16.48 14.55 18.37
CA GLU A 193 -16.66 15.76 17.55
C GLU A 193 -16.41 15.42 16.08
N GLN A 194 -15.32 14.73 15.77
CA GLN A 194 -15.01 14.27 14.41
C GLN A 194 -16.08 13.30 13.87
N LYS A 195 -16.59 12.38 14.70
CA LYS A 195 -17.73 11.53 14.31
C LYS A 195 -18.96 12.32 13.94
N ALA A 196 -19.26 13.41 14.67
CA ALA A 196 -20.36 14.31 14.36
C ALA A 196 -20.13 15.08 13.04
N GLU A 197 -18.89 15.29 12.64
CA GLU A 197 -18.48 15.88 11.35
C GLU A 197 -18.39 14.85 10.21
N GLY A 198 -18.78 13.59 10.47
CA GLY A 198 -18.81 12.52 9.48
C GLY A 198 -17.43 11.92 9.18
N TYR A 199 -16.49 11.93 10.13
CA TYR A 199 -15.29 11.12 10.07
C TYR A 199 -15.61 9.67 10.38
N GLY A 200 -14.89 8.78 9.72
CA GLY A 200 -14.95 7.33 9.95
C GLY A 200 -14.34 6.90 11.28
N ASP A 201 -14.20 5.60 11.45
CA ASP A 201 -13.58 4.99 12.65
C ASP A 201 -13.10 3.57 12.34
N ASP A 202 -12.51 2.90 13.35
CA ASP A 202 -12.23 1.47 13.34
C ASP A 202 -13.52 0.66 13.10
N VAL A 203 -13.51 -0.27 12.14
CA VAL A 203 -14.70 -1.04 11.72
C VAL A 203 -14.51 -2.56 11.80
N LEU A 204 -13.34 -3.05 12.29
CA LEU A 204 -13.03 -4.47 12.28
C LEU A 204 -12.21 -4.93 13.49
N TRP A 205 -12.68 -5.94 14.20
CA TRP A 205 -11.86 -6.68 15.18
C TRP A 205 -11.10 -7.81 14.52
N VAL A 206 -9.82 -7.64 14.30
CA VAL A 206 -9.00 -8.62 13.55
C VAL A 206 -8.43 -9.77 14.41
N GLY A 207 -8.18 -9.56 15.69
CA GLY A 207 -7.61 -10.57 16.60
C GLY A 207 -6.35 -11.25 16.06
N ASN A 208 -6.34 -12.59 16.03
CA ASN A 208 -5.25 -13.40 15.48
C ASN A 208 -5.52 -13.93 14.05
N THR A 209 -6.53 -13.41 13.37
CA THR A 209 -6.93 -13.81 12.02
C THR A 209 -6.02 -13.20 10.97
N PHE A 210 -6.32 -13.42 9.69
CA PHE A 210 -5.67 -12.69 8.59
C PHE A 210 -6.06 -11.21 8.52
N GLY A 211 -7.16 -10.79 9.17
CA GLY A 211 -7.73 -9.47 8.91
C GLY A 211 -8.03 -9.29 7.43
N LEU A 212 -7.45 -8.27 6.81
CA LEU A 212 -7.52 -8.05 5.36
C LEU A 212 -6.22 -8.52 4.69
N GLY A 213 -6.05 -9.84 4.50
CA GLY A 213 -4.98 -10.35 3.64
C GLY A 213 -3.59 -10.44 4.25
N ALA A 214 -3.44 -10.51 5.57
CA ALA A 214 -2.12 -10.69 6.17
C ALA A 214 -1.42 -11.95 5.65
N PHE A 215 -0.13 -11.82 5.32
CA PHE A 215 0.69 -12.98 4.95
C PHE A 215 1.10 -13.77 6.18
N ARG A 216 1.14 -15.10 6.07
CA ARG A 216 1.45 -16.07 7.16
C ARG A 216 2.28 -17.24 6.63
N GLY A 217 2.94 -17.94 7.55
CA GLY A 217 3.44 -19.29 7.28
C GLY A 217 2.31 -20.30 7.18
N TRP A 218 2.69 -21.53 6.82
CA TRP A 218 1.82 -22.70 6.79
C TRP A 218 2.54 -23.91 7.36
N ASP A 219 1.97 -24.58 8.36
CA ASP A 219 2.58 -25.76 9.01
C ASP A 219 2.14 -27.10 8.41
N GLY A 220 1.34 -27.07 7.36
CA GLY A 220 0.72 -28.24 6.75
C GLY A 220 -0.75 -28.44 7.13
N GLN A 221 -1.25 -27.72 8.13
CA GLN A 221 -2.62 -27.83 8.62
C GLN A 221 -3.27 -26.44 8.85
N GLN A 222 -2.49 -25.46 9.32
CA GLN A 222 -3.02 -24.13 9.69
C GLN A 222 -2.00 -23.01 9.46
N PRO A 223 -2.48 -21.77 9.35
CA PRO A 223 -1.62 -20.59 9.31
C PRO A 223 -0.77 -20.46 10.57
N THR A 224 0.50 -20.05 10.38
CA THR A 224 1.42 -19.76 11.49
C THR A 224 1.84 -18.30 11.47
N MET A 225 2.11 -17.73 12.65
CA MET A 225 2.57 -16.35 12.79
C MET A 225 3.99 -16.17 12.22
N ILE A 226 4.36 -14.92 11.90
CA ILE A 226 5.72 -14.56 11.50
C ILE A 226 6.59 -14.47 12.76
N ASP A 227 6.90 -15.64 13.31
CA ASP A 227 7.64 -15.81 14.57
C ASP A 227 8.32 -17.19 14.62
N PRO A 228 9.51 -17.36 15.22
CA PRO A 228 10.38 -16.29 15.72
C PRO A 228 11.15 -15.57 14.59
N VAL A 229 11.51 -14.31 14.83
CA VAL A 229 12.37 -13.50 13.98
C VAL A 229 13.54 -12.91 14.78
N ARG A 230 14.63 -12.51 14.15
CA ARG A 230 15.72 -11.77 14.83
C ARG A 230 15.34 -10.32 15.10
N SER A 231 14.68 -9.70 14.14
CA SER A 231 14.14 -8.35 14.24
C SER A 231 12.99 -8.17 13.25
N ARG A 232 12.10 -7.24 13.59
CA ARG A 232 10.99 -6.78 12.75
C ARG A 232 11.12 -5.29 12.57
N THR A 233 10.93 -4.81 11.35
CA THR A 233 10.93 -3.40 11.00
C THR A 233 9.62 -3.05 10.32
N GLN A 234 9.05 -1.89 10.64
CA GLN A 234 8.08 -1.18 9.78
C GLN A 234 8.71 0.11 9.30
N ARG A 235 8.45 0.49 8.07
CA ARG A 235 8.92 1.74 7.49
C ARG A 235 7.97 2.27 6.43
N ILE A 236 7.93 3.59 6.28
CA ILE A 236 7.25 4.27 5.20
C ILE A 236 8.31 4.63 4.17
N ILE A 237 8.10 4.17 2.93
CA ILE A 237 8.98 4.44 1.80
C ILE A 237 8.48 5.67 1.03
N SER A 238 7.15 5.80 0.88
CA SER A 238 6.53 6.89 0.13
C SER A 238 5.27 7.37 0.82
N TYR A 239 5.11 8.70 0.88
CA TYR A 239 4.01 9.39 1.57
C TYR A 239 2.94 9.95 0.62
N GLY A 240 3.14 9.83 -0.67
CA GLY A 240 2.26 10.46 -1.65
C GLY A 240 3.00 11.47 -2.55
N PRO A 241 2.30 12.24 -3.41
CA PRO A 241 0.86 12.53 -3.37
C PRO A 241 -0.08 11.52 -4.03
N LEU A 242 0.43 10.56 -4.85
CA LEU A 242 -0.40 9.68 -5.67
C LEU A 242 -0.41 8.23 -5.19
N ARG A 243 0.64 7.83 -4.47
CA ARG A 243 0.70 6.51 -3.82
C ARG A 243 1.46 6.59 -2.51
N THR A 244 1.08 5.73 -1.58
CA THR A 244 1.90 5.40 -0.40
C THR A 244 2.55 4.05 -0.60
N ILE A 245 3.78 3.90 -0.11
CA ILE A 245 4.50 2.63 -0.06
C ILE A 245 4.95 2.40 1.38
N VAL A 246 4.53 1.28 1.95
CA VAL A 246 4.82 0.88 3.32
C VAL A 246 5.46 -0.50 3.31
N GLU A 247 6.48 -0.73 4.13
CA GLU A 247 7.15 -2.01 4.20
C GLU A 247 7.24 -2.58 5.62
N LEU A 248 7.11 -3.90 5.68
CA LEU A 248 7.50 -4.71 6.83
C LEU A 248 8.72 -5.55 6.44
N PHE A 249 9.75 -5.56 7.28
CA PHE A 249 10.95 -6.34 7.07
C PHE A 249 11.24 -7.24 8.27
N ASP A 250 11.16 -8.56 8.06
CA ASP A 250 11.43 -9.58 9.06
C ASP A 250 12.75 -10.28 8.80
N ARG A 251 13.70 -10.16 9.73
CA ARG A 251 15.01 -10.82 9.63
C ARG A 251 14.98 -12.18 10.30
N GLY A 252 15.45 -13.19 9.56
CA GLY A 252 15.75 -14.51 10.12
C GLY A 252 14.53 -15.38 10.41
N TRP A 253 13.35 -15.07 9.84
CA TRP A 253 12.19 -15.93 9.92
C TRP A 253 12.42 -17.23 9.17
N GLN A 254 12.37 -18.35 9.88
CA GLN A 254 12.65 -19.68 9.29
C GLN A 254 13.95 -19.72 8.45
N GLY A 255 14.97 -18.93 8.83
CA GLY A 255 16.27 -18.89 8.17
C GLY A 255 16.36 -18.02 6.91
N VAL A 256 15.35 -17.23 6.61
CA VAL A 256 15.32 -16.25 5.51
C VAL A 256 14.97 -14.86 6.03
N ASN A 257 15.23 -13.83 5.22
CA ASN A 257 14.68 -12.51 5.42
C ASN A 257 13.49 -12.32 4.47
N MET A 258 12.47 -11.64 4.94
CA MET A 258 11.24 -11.38 4.20
C MET A 258 10.93 -9.90 4.24
N THR A 259 10.54 -9.32 3.11
CA THR A 259 9.94 -7.99 3.00
C THR A 259 8.53 -8.13 2.48
N ILE A 260 7.57 -7.47 3.13
CA ILE A 260 6.22 -7.32 2.61
C ILE A 260 6.05 -5.84 2.31
N ARG A 261 5.76 -5.51 1.05
CA ARG A 261 5.48 -4.16 0.57
C ARG A 261 3.99 -4.01 0.31
N TYR A 262 3.42 -2.94 0.83
CA TYR A 262 2.05 -2.54 0.59
C TYR A 262 2.04 -1.23 -0.19
N THR A 263 1.34 -1.20 -1.32
CA THR A 263 1.20 0.00 -2.15
C THR A 263 -0.27 0.37 -2.29
N GLN A 264 -0.62 1.55 -1.83
CA GLN A 264 -1.96 2.12 -1.96
C GLN A 264 -1.93 3.29 -2.93
N TYR A 265 -2.75 3.25 -3.97
CA TYR A 265 -2.85 4.32 -4.97
C TYR A 265 -4.06 5.22 -4.71
N ALA A 266 -3.91 6.49 -5.07
CA ALA A 266 -5.01 7.45 -5.10
C ALA A 266 -6.13 6.99 -6.03
N GLY A 267 -7.38 7.22 -5.62
CA GLY A 267 -8.57 6.78 -6.36
C GLY A 267 -8.83 5.26 -6.32
N HIS A 268 -7.95 4.47 -5.69
CA HIS A 268 -8.08 3.03 -5.58
C HIS A 268 -8.57 2.58 -4.21
N ARG A 269 -9.44 1.57 -4.22
CA ARG A 269 -9.92 0.86 -3.03
C ARG A 269 -9.04 -0.34 -2.70
N ASP A 270 -8.31 -0.86 -3.67
CA ASP A 270 -7.42 -2.00 -3.49
C ASP A 270 -6.01 -1.58 -3.10
N THR A 271 -5.32 -2.47 -2.39
CA THR A 271 -3.93 -2.35 -2.00
C THR A 271 -3.15 -3.51 -2.62
N ASP A 272 -2.02 -3.20 -3.25
CA ASP A 272 -1.06 -4.19 -3.73
C ASP A 272 -0.25 -4.73 -2.56
N VAL A 273 -0.06 -6.04 -2.51
CA VAL A 273 0.78 -6.72 -1.53
C VAL A 273 1.83 -7.54 -2.27
N ASP A 274 3.08 -7.15 -2.12
CA ASP A 274 4.24 -7.85 -2.66
C ASP A 274 5.07 -8.46 -1.54
N VAL A 275 5.35 -9.75 -1.62
CA VAL A 275 6.15 -10.47 -0.63
C VAL A 275 7.44 -10.94 -1.28
N TYR A 276 8.56 -10.46 -0.77
CA TYR A 276 9.91 -10.78 -1.25
C TYR A 276 10.72 -11.54 -0.19
N PHE A 277 11.47 -12.51 -0.65
CA PHE A 277 12.45 -13.23 0.18
C PHE A 277 13.86 -13.01 -0.35
N ASN A 278 14.84 -12.99 0.53
CA ASN A 278 16.24 -12.86 0.12
C ASN A 278 16.83 -14.15 -0.48
N LYS A 279 16.04 -15.22 -0.59
CA LYS A 279 16.42 -16.53 -1.17
C LYS A 279 15.21 -17.14 -1.87
N ASN A 280 15.49 -18.11 -2.74
CA ASN A 280 14.45 -18.97 -3.29
C ASN A 280 13.77 -19.77 -2.16
N VAL A 281 12.45 -19.72 -2.12
CA VAL A 281 11.56 -20.41 -1.15
C VAL A 281 10.40 -21.13 -1.84
N SER A 282 10.53 -21.42 -3.14
CA SER A 282 9.46 -22.06 -3.94
C SER A 282 9.11 -23.50 -3.47
N ASP A 283 9.95 -24.10 -2.62
CA ASP A 283 9.72 -25.37 -1.96
C ASP A 283 8.89 -25.25 -0.66
N ARG A 284 8.55 -24.05 -0.24
CA ARG A 284 7.81 -23.77 1.00
C ARG A 284 6.36 -23.44 0.74
N LEU A 285 5.53 -23.71 1.74
CA LEU A 285 4.12 -23.33 1.76
C LEU A 285 3.92 -22.15 2.70
N PHE A 286 3.11 -21.22 2.24
CA PHE A 286 2.67 -20.05 3.00
C PHE A 286 1.16 -19.96 2.96
N SER A 287 0.60 -18.96 3.62
CA SER A 287 -0.83 -18.73 3.61
C SER A 287 -1.17 -17.25 3.64
N THR A 288 -2.30 -16.91 3.07
CA THR A 288 -2.99 -15.64 3.21
C THR A 288 -4.49 -15.85 3.06
N GLY A 289 -5.28 -14.82 3.25
CA GLY A 289 -6.73 -14.92 3.17
C GLY A 289 -7.38 -13.73 3.85
N ILE A 290 -8.63 -13.85 4.23
CA ILE A 290 -9.37 -12.83 4.97
C ILE A 290 -10.00 -13.42 6.22
N ILE A 291 -10.27 -12.57 7.21
CA ILE A 291 -11.02 -12.94 8.40
C ILE A 291 -12.41 -13.48 8.01
N ASN A 292 -12.86 -14.53 8.68
CA ASN A 292 -14.25 -14.95 8.66
C ASN A 292 -15.04 -14.11 9.66
N VAL A 293 -15.58 -12.97 9.21
CA VAL A 293 -16.46 -12.14 10.04
C VAL A 293 -17.66 -12.97 10.45
N LYS A 294 -17.97 -12.99 11.73
CA LYS A 294 -18.99 -13.87 12.30
C LYS A 294 -20.33 -13.79 11.56
N GLY A 295 -20.77 -14.95 11.02
CA GLY A 295 -22.03 -15.05 10.28
C GLY A 295 -21.99 -14.35 8.91
N SER A 296 -20.79 -14.11 8.36
CA SER A 296 -20.66 -13.50 7.04
C SER A 296 -21.15 -14.39 5.91
N GLU A 297 -21.63 -13.75 4.84
CA GLU A 297 -21.80 -14.39 3.55
C GLU A 297 -20.45 -14.52 2.87
N GLU A 298 -20.13 -15.72 2.35
CA GLU A 298 -18.90 -15.98 1.61
C GLU A 298 -19.14 -15.97 0.11
N PHE A 299 -18.18 -15.44 -0.63
CA PHE A 299 -18.07 -15.61 -2.07
C PHE A 299 -16.67 -16.12 -2.43
N SER A 300 -16.61 -17.15 -3.29
CA SER A 300 -15.38 -17.59 -3.94
C SER A 300 -15.66 -17.99 -5.38
N ASP A 301 -14.81 -17.54 -6.30
CA ASP A 301 -14.85 -17.97 -7.71
C ASP A 301 -14.02 -19.23 -7.96
N LYS A 302 -13.38 -19.78 -6.93
CA LYS A 302 -12.45 -20.94 -7.00
C LYS A 302 -11.26 -20.73 -7.95
N LYS A 303 -10.95 -19.47 -8.26
CA LYS A 303 -9.88 -19.05 -9.17
C LYS A 303 -9.06 -17.87 -8.62
N GLY A 304 -8.98 -17.80 -7.28
CA GLY A 304 -8.15 -16.83 -6.56
C GLY A 304 -8.86 -15.62 -6.01
N LEU A 305 -10.12 -15.37 -6.32
CA LEU A 305 -10.93 -14.36 -5.67
C LEU A 305 -11.74 -14.99 -4.54
N ARG A 306 -11.55 -14.52 -3.32
CA ARG A 306 -12.32 -14.92 -2.15
C ARG A 306 -12.72 -13.69 -1.35
N ALA A 307 -13.97 -13.64 -0.91
CA ALA A 307 -14.56 -12.49 -0.28
C ALA A 307 -15.56 -12.87 0.79
N CYS A 308 -15.88 -11.92 1.67
CA CYS A 308 -16.99 -12.03 2.59
C CYS A 308 -17.71 -10.69 2.76
N TRP A 309 -18.95 -10.78 3.29
CA TRP A 309 -19.75 -9.64 3.74
C TRP A 309 -20.34 -9.99 5.09
N GLY A 310 -20.00 -9.25 6.14
CA GLY A 310 -20.42 -9.64 7.49
C GLY A 310 -20.48 -8.47 8.45
N THR A 311 -21.16 -8.71 9.59
CA THR A 311 -21.43 -7.68 10.60
C THR A 311 -20.99 -8.14 11.97
N ASP A 312 -19.99 -7.48 12.58
CA ASP A 312 -19.54 -7.78 13.94
C ASP A 312 -19.08 -6.52 14.67
N TYR A 313 -18.68 -6.65 15.92
CA TYR A 313 -18.12 -5.56 16.70
C TYR A 313 -16.67 -5.30 16.29
N PRO A 314 -16.26 -4.02 16.14
CA PRO A 314 -14.85 -3.66 15.85
C PRO A 314 -13.97 -3.66 17.12
N SER A 315 -14.54 -4.02 18.27
CA SER A 315 -13.85 -4.01 19.56
C SER A 315 -14.41 -5.10 20.48
N SER A 316 -13.60 -5.52 21.45
CA SER A 316 -14.08 -6.36 22.58
C SER A 316 -15.03 -5.60 23.50
N ASP A 317 -15.06 -4.28 23.46
CA ASP A 317 -16.01 -3.42 24.19
C ASP A 317 -17.34 -3.31 23.45
N THR A 318 -18.18 -4.31 23.59
CA THR A 318 -19.51 -4.36 22.95
C THR A 318 -20.54 -3.43 23.60
N ILE A 319 -20.18 -2.73 24.67
CA ILE A 319 -21.06 -1.76 25.35
C ILE A 319 -20.96 -0.38 24.68
N ASN A 320 -19.73 0.05 24.40
CA ASN A 320 -19.45 1.38 23.84
C ASN A 320 -19.37 1.39 22.31
N TRP A 321 -19.25 0.22 21.69
CA TRP A 321 -19.16 0.08 20.23
C TRP A 321 -20.44 -0.51 19.64
N LYS A 322 -20.76 -0.04 18.43
CA LYS A 322 -21.82 -0.66 17.62
C LYS A 322 -21.22 -1.73 16.72
N ARG A 323 -22.08 -2.60 16.23
CA ARG A 323 -21.68 -3.54 15.18
C ARG A 323 -21.50 -2.79 13.87
N GLU A 324 -20.45 -3.13 13.15
CA GLU A 324 -20.09 -2.58 11.85
C GLU A 324 -20.19 -3.66 10.78
N THR A 325 -20.65 -3.29 9.60
CA THR A 325 -20.75 -4.20 8.46
C THR A 325 -19.64 -3.89 7.47
N VAL A 326 -18.90 -4.92 7.09
CA VAL A 326 -17.76 -4.80 6.16
C VAL A 326 -17.82 -5.88 5.09
N GLY A 327 -17.37 -5.50 3.88
CA GLY A 327 -17.05 -6.42 2.81
C GLY A 327 -15.53 -6.50 2.65
N LEU A 328 -14.95 -7.70 2.71
CA LEU A 328 -13.52 -7.92 2.50
C LEU A 328 -13.29 -8.82 1.31
N ALA A 329 -12.15 -8.63 0.62
CA ALA A 329 -11.74 -9.54 -0.45
C ALA A 329 -10.22 -9.63 -0.60
N VAL A 330 -9.76 -10.79 -1.06
CA VAL A 330 -8.41 -11.05 -1.54
C VAL A 330 -8.48 -11.64 -2.96
N CYS A 331 -7.60 -11.16 -3.84
CA CYS A 331 -7.43 -11.70 -5.19
C CYS A 331 -5.98 -12.12 -5.39
N ILE A 332 -5.76 -13.42 -5.56
CA ILE A 332 -4.45 -14.04 -5.69
C ILE A 332 -4.30 -14.59 -7.11
N PRO A 333 -3.22 -14.29 -7.85
CA PRO A 333 -2.93 -14.93 -9.12
C PRO A 333 -2.87 -16.46 -9.00
N GLN A 334 -3.54 -17.18 -9.88
CA GLN A 334 -3.68 -18.64 -9.82
C GLN A 334 -2.33 -19.38 -9.73
N LYS A 335 -1.29 -18.84 -10.35
CA LYS A 335 0.07 -19.43 -10.31
C LYS A 335 0.65 -19.56 -8.91
N TYR A 336 0.16 -18.78 -7.95
CA TYR A 336 0.61 -18.84 -6.55
C TYR A 336 -0.28 -19.70 -5.66
N ILE A 337 -1.44 -20.16 -6.14
CA ILE A 337 -2.39 -20.89 -5.31
C ILE A 337 -2.05 -22.37 -5.31
N LYS A 338 -1.76 -22.92 -4.14
CA LYS A 338 -1.66 -24.37 -3.91
C LYS A 338 -3.02 -24.99 -3.62
N SER A 339 -3.78 -24.37 -2.72
CA SER A 339 -5.15 -24.78 -2.38
C SER A 339 -5.95 -23.61 -1.82
N GLU A 340 -7.26 -23.69 -1.94
CA GLU A 340 -8.22 -22.86 -1.22
C GLU A 340 -8.80 -23.73 -0.10
N GLU A 341 -8.56 -23.33 1.14
CA GLU A 341 -8.96 -24.11 2.30
C GLU A 341 -10.45 -23.94 2.61
N PRO A 342 -11.11 -24.96 3.18
CA PRO A 342 -12.45 -24.80 3.72
C PRO A 342 -12.50 -23.64 4.72
N ALA A 343 -13.62 -22.91 4.74
CA ALA A 343 -13.85 -21.88 5.74
C ALA A 343 -13.76 -22.48 7.15
N ASN A 344 -13.05 -21.81 8.04
CA ASN A 344 -13.05 -22.15 9.47
C ASN A 344 -13.62 -20.99 10.28
N LYS A 345 -13.68 -21.12 11.59
CA LYS A 345 -14.26 -20.11 12.48
C LYS A 345 -13.53 -18.76 12.44
N ASP A 346 -12.27 -18.75 12.03
CA ASP A 346 -11.39 -17.59 12.09
C ASP A 346 -11.13 -16.98 10.70
N ASN A 347 -11.02 -17.82 9.65
CA ASN A 347 -10.50 -17.39 8.37
C ASN A 347 -11.12 -18.08 7.16
N TYR A 348 -11.09 -17.36 6.05
CA TYR A 348 -11.18 -17.84 4.68
C TYR A 348 -9.75 -17.83 4.08
N ALA A 349 -9.09 -18.98 4.08
CA ALA A 349 -7.66 -19.09 3.80
C ALA A 349 -7.34 -19.67 2.41
N PHE A 350 -6.19 -19.25 1.88
CA PHE A 350 -5.47 -19.90 0.79
C PHE A 350 -4.13 -20.40 1.29
N VAL A 351 -3.70 -21.57 0.83
CA VAL A 351 -2.30 -22.00 0.88
C VAL A 351 -1.64 -21.54 -0.41
N VAL A 352 -0.51 -20.85 -0.29
CA VAL A 352 0.17 -20.22 -1.41
C VAL A 352 1.64 -20.64 -1.51
N VAL A 353 2.19 -20.53 -2.72
CA VAL A 353 3.60 -20.75 -3.05
C VAL A 353 4.18 -19.51 -3.70
N THR A 354 5.49 -19.40 -3.73
CA THR A 354 6.21 -18.31 -4.41
C THR A 354 6.67 -18.75 -5.81
N ASP A 355 6.83 -17.75 -6.69
CA ASP A 355 7.63 -17.88 -7.89
C ASP A 355 9.07 -17.48 -7.53
N ASN A 356 9.95 -18.50 -7.34
CA ASN A 356 11.28 -18.32 -6.81
C ASN A 356 11.30 -17.69 -5.40
N ASN A 357 11.43 -16.38 -5.30
CA ASN A 357 11.53 -15.62 -4.05
C ASN A 357 10.46 -14.52 -3.92
N HIS A 358 9.43 -14.54 -4.76
CA HIS A 358 8.41 -13.50 -4.81
C HIS A 358 7.01 -14.09 -5.00
N LEU A 359 6.03 -13.45 -4.41
CA LEU A 359 4.61 -13.57 -4.75
C LEU A 359 3.92 -12.23 -4.56
N ASN A 360 2.83 -12.01 -5.29
CA ASN A 360 2.00 -10.84 -5.10
C ASN A 360 0.51 -11.18 -5.15
N TYR A 361 -0.27 -10.35 -4.49
CA TYR A 361 -1.73 -10.41 -4.49
C TYR A 361 -2.31 -9.03 -4.21
N LYS A 362 -3.62 -8.89 -4.36
CA LYS A 362 -4.32 -7.65 -4.02
C LYS A 362 -5.38 -7.91 -2.97
N VAL A 363 -5.59 -6.93 -2.11
CA VAL A 363 -6.65 -6.91 -1.10
C VAL A 363 -7.54 -5.69 -1.31
N THR A 364 -8.81 -5.79 -0.95
CA THR A 364 -9.76 -4.66 -1.02
C THR A 364 -10.86 -4.83 0.01
N TYR A 365 -11.47 -3.73 0.43
CA TYR A 365 -12.61 -3.76 1.35
C TYR A 365 -13.55 -2.59 1.14
N THR A 366 -14.72 -2.68 1.75
CA THR A 366 -15.73 -1.63 1.89
C THR A 366 -16.35 -1.71 3.26
N SER A 367 -16.89 -0.59 3.74
CA SER A 367 -17.73 -0.52 4.94
C SER A 367 -19.12 -0.05 4.52
N ASP A 368 -20.16 -0.61 5.13
CA ASP A 368 -21.56 -0.20 4.91
C ASP A 368 -21.81 1.28 5.29
N ASN A 369 -20.90 1.88 6.05
CA ASN A 369 -20.94 3.29 6.40
C ASN A 369 -20.63 4.22 5.23
N GLU A 370 -19.99 3.76 4.18
CA GLU A 370 -19.54 4.58 3.05
C GLU A 370 -20.72 5.10 2.23
N THR A 371 -20.87 6.41 2.07
CA THR A 371 -21.90 7.00 1.17
C THR A 371 -21.60 6.74 -0.31
N PHE A 372 -20.42 6.25 -0.62
CA PHE A 372 -19.89 5.97 -1.96
C PHE A 372 -19.53 4.48 -2.16
N GLY A 373 -19.81 3.64 -1.17
CA GLY A 373 -19.46 2.23 -1.14
C GLY A 373 -20.59 1.30 -1.56
N TYR A 374 -20.59 0.11 -1.00
CA TYR A 374 -21.55 -0.96 -1.26
C TYR A 374 -22.31 -1.26 0.03
N HIS A 375 -23.62 -1.50 -0.09
CA HIS A 375 -24.52 -1.65 1.07
C HIS A 375 -25.19 -3.00 1.16
N SER A 376 -24.72 -3.96 0.35
CA SER A 376 -25.17 -5.36 0.39
C SER A 376 -24.08 -6.32 -0.08
N ALA A 377 -24.15 -7.56 0.38
CA ALA A 377 -23.30 -8.66 -0.11
C ALA A 377 -23.37 -8.79 -1.64
N LYS A 378 -24.57 -8.64 -2.21
CA LYS A 378 -24.79 -8.73 -3.65
C LYS A 378 -24.02 -7.66 -4.41
N GLU A 379 -24.16 -6.40 -4.03
CA GLU A 379 -23.45 -5.28 -4.67
C GLU A 379 -21.93 -5.44 -4.55
N TRP A 380 -21.45 -5.81 -3.35
CA TRP A 380 -20.04 -6.05 -3.11
C TRP A 380 -19.47 -7.17 -3.99
N PHE A 381 -20.15 -8.31 -4.07
CA PHE A 381 -19.69 -9.44 -4.87
C PHE A 381 -19.79 -9.19 -6.38
N GLU A 382 -20.73 -8.35 -6.83
CA GLU A 382 -20.80 -7.89 -8.22
C GLU A 382 -19.61 -6.99 -8.57
N PHE A 383 -19.31 -5.99 -7.75
CA PHE A 383 -18.11 -5.15 -7.89
C PHE A 383 -16.83 -6.00 -7.97
N LEU A 384 -16.69 -6.97 -7.10
CA LEU A 384 -15.47 -7.80 -7.05
C LEU A 384 -15.26 -8.62 -8.33
N LYS A 385 -16.31 -9.00 -9.03
CA LYS A 385 -16.20 -9.70 -10.33
C LYS A 385 -15.63 -8.76 -11.40
N GLU A 386 -16.03 -7.49 -11.39
CA GLU A 386 -15.50 -6.46 -12.29
C GLU A 386 -14.06 -6.10 -11.92
N TRP A 387 -13.81 -5.82 -10.66
CA TRP A 387 -12.47 -5.57 -10.13
C TRP A 387 -11.48 -6.68 -10.50
N LYS A 388 -11.87 -7.95 -10.36
CA LYS A 388 -11.02 -9.07 -10.79
C LYS A 388 -10.66 -9.01 -12.27
N GLN A 389 -11.56 -8.56 -13.14
CA GLN A 389 -11.23 -8.40 -14.57
C GLN A 389 -10.15 -7.34 -14.77
N GLU A 390 -10.17 -6.27 -13.98
CA GLU A 390 -9.13 -5.23 -14.00
C GLU A 390 -7.79 -5.76 -13.51
N VAL A 391 -7.79 -6.54 -12.43
CA VAL A 391 -6.57 -7.20 -11.89
C VAL A 391 -5.98 -8.18 -12.90
N LEU A 392 -6.80 -8.97 -13.57
CA LEU A 392 -6.34 -9.95 -14.57
C LEU A 392 -5.92 -9.32 -15.90
N LYS A 393 -6.40 -8.13 -16.20
CA LYS A 393 -6.11 -7.40 -17.44
C LYS A 393 -5.63 -5.99 -17.10
N PRO A 394 -4.44 -5.85 -16.51
CA PRO A 394 -3.87 -4.55 -16.21
C PRO A 394 -3.74 -3.70 -17.47
N ILE A 395 -3.62 -2.39 -17.30
CA ILE A 395 -3.26 -1.50 -18.40
C ILE A 395 -1.91 -1.91 -19.00
N LEU A 396 -1.74 -1.62 -20.28
CA LEU A 396 -0.50 -1.90 -21.00
C LEU A 396 0.29 -0.60 -21.17
N VAL A 397 1.49 -0.56 -20.65
CA VAL A 397 2.40 0.60 -20.74
C VAL A 397 3.53 0.28 -21.71
N ARG A 398 3.80 1.19 -22.66
CA ARG A 398 4.88 1.08 -23.65
C ARG A 398 5.60 2.43 -23.80
N TYR A 399 6.90 2.42 -23.77
CA TYR A 399 7.78 3.58 -23.97
C TYR A 399 9.13 3.17 -24.53
#